data_4a6a2d1f408b1bd5094d66af9ff3d803
#
_entry.id   4a6a2d1f408b1bd5094d66af9ff3d803
#
_cell.length_a   1.000
_cell.length_b   1.000
_cell.length_c   1.000
_cell.angle_alpha   90.00
_cell.angle_beta   90.00
_cell.angle_gamma   90.00
#
_symmetry.space_group_name_H-M   'P 1'
#
loop_
_entity.id
_entity.type
_entity.pdbx_description
1 polymer ?
#
loop_
_entity_poly.entity_id
_entity_poly.type
_entity_poly.pdbx_seq_one_letter_code
_entity_poly.pdbx_strand_id
1 'polypeptide(L)'
;MDSNELTNIIPIPSLWENLEKLEKRLFEVTVSEDSYLTEISQYLIKAGGKRFRPIISLLAGELGTGNQERVIDAGISVELIHLGSLYHDDVIDEATTRRGVESTNRKWNATLAILAGDYLLARSSELAADNLGLESVKLLASTYAELVVGQTKEVQFSYSTTPVSYTHLRAHET
;
A
#
# COMPACT_ATOMS: atom_id res chain seq x y z
N MET A 1 -1.77 9.13 16.39
CA MET A 1 -1.94 7.94 17.23
C MET A 1 -0.56 7.33 17.37
N ASP A 2 -0.05 7.30 18.58
CA ASP A 2 1.32 6.87 18.86
C ASP A 2 1.37 5.33 18.86
N SER A 3 2.49 4.72 18.48
CA SER A 3 2.66 3.25 18.46
C SER A 3 2.31 2.62 19.82
N ASN A 4 2.59 3.32 20.91
CA ASN A 4 2.25 2.91 22.28
C ASN A 4 0.73 2.88 22.54
N GLU A 5 -0.06 3.75 21.91
CA GLU A 5 -1.52 3.74 22.06
C GLU A 5 -2.14 2.54 21.36
N LEU A 6 -1.63 2.18 20.17
CA LEU A 6 -2.10 1.00 19.42
C LEU A 6 -1.78 -0.30 20.15
N THR A 7 -0.60 -0.40 20.78
CA THR A 7 -0.21 -1.58 21.58
C THR A 7 -1.12 -1.80 22.76
N ASN A 8 -1.62 -0.73 23.38
CA ASN A 8 -2.59 -0.81 24.48
C ASN A 8 -4.00 -1.24 23.99
N ILE A 9 -4.39 -0.87 22.78
CA ILE A 9 -5.69 -1.22 22.18
C ILE A 9 -5.68 -2.67 21.69
N ILE A 10 -4.55 -3.12 21.14
CA ILE A 10 -4.36 -4.46 20.59
C ILE A 10 -3.27 -5.17 21.41
N PRO A 11 -3.63 -5.80 22.55
CA PRO A 11 -2.66 -6.42 23.43
C PRO A 11 -2.27 -7.84 22.98
N ILE A 12 -1.77 -7.95 21.73
CA ILE A 12 -1.32 -9.21 21.10
C ILE A 12 0.17 -9.07 20.79
N PRO A 13 1.09 -9.55 21.64
CA PRO A 13 2.53 -9.38 21.44
C PRO A 13 3.04 -9.93 20.10
N SER A 14 2.56 -11.11 19.71
CA SER A 14 2.93 -11.75 18.42
C SER A 14 2.65 -10.87 17.20
N LEU A 15 1.57 -10.09 17.22
CA LEU A 15 1.22 -9.17 16.15
C LEU A 15 2.30 -8.09 15.98
N TRP A 16 2.78 -7.51 17.06
CA TRP A 16 3.77 -6.45 17.03
C TRP A 16 5.15 -6.96 16.60
N GLU A 17 5.54 -8.14 17.07
CA GLU A 17 6.75 -8.83 16.61
C GLU A 17 6.69 -9.13 15.10
N ASN A 18 5.53 -9.55 14.60
CA ASN A 18 5.33 -9.82 13.19
C ASN A 18 5.26 -8.54 12.36
N LEU A 19 4.75 -7.44 12.92
CA LEU A 19 4.79 -6.14 12.26
C LEU A 19 6.24 -5.65 12.09
N GLU A 20 7.11 -5.85 13.07
CA GLU A 20 8.54 -5.53 12.93
C GLU A 20 9.23 -6.37 11.85
N LYS A 21 8.90 -7.67 11.76
CA LYS A 21 9.42 -8.54 10.69
C LYS A 21 8.91 -8.08 9.32
N LEU A 22 7.62 -7.72 9.24
CA LEU A 22 6.99 -7.19 8.05
C LEU A 22 7.69 -5.91 7.58
N GLU A 23 7.95 -4.97 8.48
CA GLU A 23 8.65 -3.72 8.15
C GLU A 23 10.03 -3.98 7.54
N LYS A 24 10.82 -4.87 8.12
CA LYS A 24 12.14 -5.24 7.57
C LYS A 24 12.01 -5.85 6.18
N ARG A 25 11.10 -6.82 6.03
CA ARG A 25 10.89 -7.51 4.76
C ARG A 25 10.29 -6.60 3.68
N LEU A 26 9.49 -5.60 4.07
CA LEU A 26 8.97 -4.59 3.14
C LEU A 26 10.10 -3.81 2.44
N PHE A 27 11.17 -3.49 3.15
CA PHE A 27 12.36 -2.90 2.53
C PHE A 27 13.08 -3.89 1.61
N GLU A 28 13.22 -5.14 2.02
CA GLU A 28 13.93 -6.18 1.24
C GLU A 28 13.23 -6.43 -0.11
N VAL A 29 11.91 -6.60 -0.11
CA VAL A 29 11.14 -6.90 -1.34
C VAL A 29 11.08 -5.73 -2.32
N THR A 30 11.42 -4.52 -1.90
CA THR A 30 11.44 -3.32 -2.75
C THR A 30 12.82 -2.98 -3.30
N VAL A 31 13.83 -3.80 -3.02
CA VAL A 31 15.16 -3.64 -3.62
C VAL A 31 15.11 -3.99 -5.11
N SER A 32 15.66 -3.11 -5.93
CA SER A 32 15.89 -3.29 -7.37
C SER A 32 17.39 -3.42 -7.65
N GLU A 33 17.76 -3.99 -8.80
CA GLU A 33 19.13 -3.93 -9.33
C GLU A 33 19.56 -2.47 -9.60
N ASP A 34 18.60 -1.59 -9.92
CA ASP A 34 18.81 -0.15 -10.01
C ASP A 34 18.66 0.50 -8.63
N SER A 35 19.78 1.00 -8.09
CA SER A 35 19.80 1.67 -6.80
C SER A 35 18.96 2.96 -6.76
N TYR A 36 18.84 3.65 -7.89
CA TYR A 36 18.02 4.86 -8.01
C TYR A 36 16.54 4.55 -7.91
N LEU A 37 16.08 3.50 -8.60
CA LEU A 37 14.70 3.01 -8.47
C LEU A 37 14.42 2.53 -7.04
N THR A 38 15.37 1.85 -6.41
CA THR A 38 15.27 1.45 -5.00
C THR A 38 15.09 2.66 -4.09
N GLU A 39 15.89 3.72 -4.27
CA GLU A 39 15.79 4.96 -3.48
C GLU A 39 14.38 5.55 -3.57
N ILE A 40 13.86 5.70 -4.80
CA ILE A 40 12.55 6.30 -5.04
C ILE A 40 11.45 5.42 -4.45
N SER A 41 11.44 4.10 -4.73
CA SER A 41 10.40 3.16 -4.28
C SER A 41 10.33 3.05 -2.76
N GLN A 42 11.46 3.19 -2.06
CA GLN A 42 11.52 3.15 -0.59
C GLN A 42 11.25 4.51 0.08
N TYR A 43 11.11 5.58 -0.67
CA TYR A 43 11.02 6.92 -0.11
C TYR A 43 9.82 7.09 0.83
N LEU A 44 8.61 6.72 0.40
CA LEU A 44 7.41 6.79 1.25
C LEU A 44 7.37 5.70 2.33
N ILE A 45 8.10 4.59 2.17
CA ILE A 45 8.27 3.60 3.23
C ILE A 45 9.06 4.23 4.38
N LYS A 46 10.18 4.90 4.08
CA LYS A 46 11.04 5.61 5.03
C LYS A 46 10.33 6.80 5.70
N ALA A 47 9.43 7.46 5.01
CA ALA A 47 8.59 8.51 5.59
C ALA A 47 7.61 7.97 6.67
N GLY A 48 7.49 6.65 6.78
CA GLY A 48 6.66 5.99 7.78
C GLY A 48 5.20 5.83 7.35
N GLY A 49 4.36 5.55 8.31
CA GLY A 49 2.92 5.35 8.11
C GLY A 49 2.34 4.53 9.25
N LYS A 50 1.03 4.56 9.41
CA LYS A 50 0.32 3.84 10.49
C LYS A 50 0.26 2.32 10.29
N ARG A 51 0.65 1.83 9.11
CA ARG A 51 0.60 0.41 8.72
C ARG A 51 -0.75 -0.26 9.01
N PHE A 52 -1.82 0.48 8.84
CA PHE A 52 -3.17 0.00 9.16
C PHE A 52 -3.52 -1.28 8.38
N ARG A 53 -3.19 -1.34 7.09
CA ARG A 53 -3.44 -2.51 6.24
C ARG A 53 -2.63 -3.75 6.68
N PRO A 54 -1.32 -3.66 6.89
CA PRO A 54 -0.53 -4.71 7.53
C PRO A 54 -1.11 -5.19 8.85
N ILE A 55 -1.50 -4.28 9.75
CA ILE A 55 -2.08 -4.63 11.06
C ILE A 55 -3.36 -5.44 10.88
N ILE A 56 -4.27 -5.05 9.97
CA ILE A 56 -5.49 -5.82 9.68
C ILE A 56 -5.15 -7.21 9.12
N SER A 57 -4.16 -7.31 8.23
CA SER A 57 -3.72 -8.59 7.69
C SER A 57 -3.19 -9.51 8.80
N LEU A 58 -2.35 -8.98 9.69
CA LEU A 58 -1.82 -9.72 10.83
C LEU A 58 -2.93 -10.14 11.80
N LEU A 59 -3.88 -9.24 12.11
CA LEU A 59 -5.05 -9.56 12.95
C LEU A 59 -5.91 -10.67 12.34
N ALA A 60 -6.15 -10.63 11.04
CA ALA A 60 -6.87 -11.70 10.35
C ALA A 60 -6.12 -13.04 10.43
N GLY A 61 -4.79 -13.00 10.38
CA GLY A 61 -3.92 -14.16 10.56
C GLY A 61 -4.04 -14.80 11.96
N GLU A 62 -4.23 -14.01 13.01
CA GLU A 62 -4.43 -14.50 14.38
C GLU A 62 -5.76 -15.28 14.55
N LEU A 63 -6.74 -15.05 13.69
CA LEU A 63 -8.01 -15.80 13.69
C LEU A 63 -7.91 -17.16 12.98
N GLY A 64 -6.83 -17.39 12.25
CA GLY A 64 -6.61 -18.60 11.47
C GLY A 64 -5.51 -19.50 12.04
N THR A 65 -5.35 -20.66 11.42
CA THR A 65 -4.25 -21.61 11.70
C THR A 65 -3.12 -21.50 10.67
N GLY A 66 -3.05 -20.36 9.96
CA GLY A 66 -2.19 -20.15 8.81
C GLY A 66 -0.70 -20.04 9.15
N ASN A 67 0.12 -20.22 8.13
CA ASN A 67 1.56 -19.98 8.22
C ASN A 67 1.81 -18.50 8.39
N GLN A 68 2.51 -18.12 9.46
CA GLN A 68 2.79 -16.73 9.82
C GLN A 68 3.58 -15.98 8.75
N GLU A 69 4.49 -16.64 8.04
CA GLU A 69 5.24 -16.01 6.94
C GLU A 69 4.31 -15.61 5.78
N ARG A 70 3.33 -16.46 5.46
CA ARG A 70 2.32 -16.11 4.45
C ARG A 70 1.43 -14.95 4.86
N VAL A 71 1.11 -14.84 6.14
CA VAL A 71 0.34 -13.70 6.68
C VAL A 71 1.14 -12.40 6.56
N ILE A 72 2.43 -12.45 6.86
CA ILE A 72 3.36 -11.32 6.68
C ILE A 72 3.41 -10.92 5.19
N ASP A 73 3.61 -11.88 4.28
CA ASP A 73 3.68 -11.62 2.85
C ASP A 73 2.36 -11.06 2.28
N ALA A 74 1.21 -11.50 2.82
CA ALA A 74 -0.09 -10.91 2.50
C ALA A 74 -0.16 -9.44 2.93
N GLY A 75 0.26 -9.13 4.16
CA GLY A 75 0.33 -7.75 4.66
C GLY A 75 1.25 -6.86 3.83
N ILE A 76 2.42 -7.38 3.42
CA ILE A 76 3.36 -6.68 2.53
C ILE A 76 2.71 -6.43 1.16
N SER A 77 2.09 -7.45 0.55
CA SER A 77 1.47 -7.31 -0.77
C SER A 77 0.40 -6.23 -0.78
N VAL A 78 -0.45 -6.17 0.24
CA VAL A 78 -1.47 -5.12 0.35
C VAL A 78 -0.86 -3.74 0.60
N GLU A 79 0.18 -3.63 1.44
CA GLU A 79 0.87 -2.36 1.69
C GLU A 79 1.61 -1.85 0.45
N LEU A 80 2.20 -2.74 -0.37
CA LEU A 80 2.86 -2.37 -1.62
C LEU A 80 1.86 -1.79 -2.64
N ILE A 81 0.67 -2.39 -2.77
CA ILE A 81 -0.41 -1.82 -3.60
C ILE A 81 -0.79 -0.44 -3.10
N HIS A 82 -0.98 -0.28 -1.79
CA HIS A 82 -1.30 1.01 -1.20
C HIS A 82 -0.21 2.05 -1.43
N LEU A 83 1.06 1.68 -1.24
CA LEU A 83 2.17 2.60 -1.50
C LEU A 83 2.21 2.99 -2.98
N GLY A 84 2.07 2.03 -3.90
CA GLY A 84 2.00 2.31 -5.34
C GLY A 84 0.87 3.26 -5.70
N SER A 85 -0.34 3.07 -5.12
CA SER A 85 -1.46 3.98 -5.34
C SER A 85 -1.15 5.39 -4.82
N LEU A 86 -0.49 5.56 -3.66
CA LEU A 86 -0.10 6.87 -3.16
C LEU A 86 0.85 7.63 -4.10
N TYR A 87 1.78 6.91 -4.75
CA TYR A 87 2.67 7.53 -5.75
C TYR A 87 1.87 8.04 -6.96
N HIS A 88 0.87 7.29 -7.41
CA HIS A 88 0.01 7.69 -8.53
C HIS A 88 -0.94 8.82 -8.12
N ASP A 89 -1.55 8.72 -6.95
CA ASP A 89 -2.45 9.77 -6.41
C ASP A 89 -1.73 11.11 -6.27
N ASP A 90 -0.47 11.11 -5.77
CA ASP A 90 0.33 12.34 -5.66
C ASP A 90 0.55 13.02 -7.02
N VAL A 91 0.62 12.26 -8.12
CA VAL A 91 0.72 12.80 -9.47
C VAL A 91 -0.63 13.33 -9.96
N ILE A 92 -1.71 12.57 -9.73
CA ILE A 92 -3.08 12.92 -10.14
C ILE A 92 -3.53 14.21 -9.45
N ASP A 93 -3.24 14.31 -8.13
CA ASP A 93 -3.66 15.42 -7.27
C ASP A 93 -2.68 16.61 -7.31
N GLU A 94 -1.57 16.50 -8.07
CA GLU A 94 -0.47 17.49 -8.06
C GLU A 94 0.02 17.80 -6.63
N ALA A 95 -0.01 16.78 -5.75
CA ALA A 95 0.32 16.94 -4.36
C ALA A 95 1.77 17.40 -4.16
N THR A 96 1.97 18.31 -3.21
CA THR A 96 3.30 18.84 -2.87
C THR A 96 3.95 18.12 -1.71
N THR A 97 3.14 17.49 -0.85
CA THR A 97 3.61 16.79 0.36
C THR A 97 2.82 15.50 0.59
N ARG A 98 3.50 14.48 1.13
CA ARG A 98 2.91 13.21 1.57
C ARG A 98 3.59 12.73 2.85
N ARG A 99 2.81 12.33 3.87
CA ARG A 99 3.34 11.83 5.15
C ARG A 99 4.34 12.79 5.82
N GLY A 100 4.15 14.09 5.66
CA GLY A 100 5.01 15.12 6.25
C GLY A 100 6.34 15.36 5.54
N VAL A 101 6.58 14.70 4.40
CA VAL A 101 7.72 14.92 3.51
C VAL A 101 7.26 15.46 2.16
N GLU A 102 8.18 15.96 1.36
CA GLU A 102 7.91 16.36 -0.02
C GLU A 102 7.38 15.15 -0.81
N SER A 103 6.35 15.32 -1.64
CA SER A 103 5.81 14.23 -2.46
C SER A 103 6.83 13.78 -3.52
N THR A 104 6.71 12.54 -4.00
CA THR A 104 7.68 11.96 -4.94
C THR A 104 7.69 12.69 -6.28
N ASN A 105 6.51 13.07 -6.82
CA ASN A 105 6.37 13.84 -8.06
C ASN A 105 7.02 15.23 -7.94
N ARG A 106 7.06 15.81 -6.75
CA ARG A 106 7.70 17.10 -6.49
C ARG A 106 9.21 16.96 -6.32
N LYS A 107 9.65 16.00 -5.52
CA LYS A 107 11.07 15.75 -5.21
C LYS A 107 11.88 15.31 -6.44
N TRP A 108 11.29 14.48 -7.29
CA TRP A 108 11.91 14.02 -8.53
C TRP A 108 11.15 14.55 -9.76
N ASN A 109 10.11 13.88 -10.18
CA ASN A 109 9.16 14.31 -11.20
C ASN A 109 8.00 13.30 -11.30
N ALA A 110 6.94 13.67 -12.03
CA ALA A 110 5.76 12.83 -12.22
C ALA A 110 6.09 11.47 -12.89
N THR A 111 6.99 11.45 -13.87
CA THR A 111 7.35 10.22 -14.57
C THR A 111 7.99 9.20 -13.63
N LEU A 112 8.92 9.63 -12.78
CA LEU A 112 9.59 8.76 -11.83
C LEU A 112 8.64 8.30 -10.72
N ALA A 113 7.70 9.15 -10.30
CA ALA A 113 6.66 8.75 -9.35
C ALA A 113 5.77 7.64 -9.94
N ILE A 114 5.30 7.77 -11.18
CA ILE A 114 4.52 6.75 -11.87
C ILE A 114 5.31 5.43 -11.96
N LEU A 115 6.54 5.47 -12.46
CA LEU A 115 7.38 4.27 -12.62
C LEU A 115 7.66 3.58 -11.28
N ALA A 116 7.90 4.34 -10.20
CA ALA A 116 8.08 3.76 -8.87
C ALA A 116 6.78 3.14 -8.33
N GLY A 117 5.62 3.76 -8.59
CA GLY A 117 4.31 3.18 -8.28
C GLY A 117 4.08 1.86 -9.01
N ASP A 118 4.33 1.81 -10.32
CA ASP A 118 4.23 0.60 -11.14
C ASP A 118 5.17 -0.50 -10.65
N TYR A 119 6.40 -0.14 -10.26
CA TYR A 119 7.35 -1.08 -9.68
C TYR A 119 6.84 -1.71 -8.39
N LEU A 120 6.27 -0.92 -7.47
CA LEU A 120 5.69 -1.43 -6.22
C LEU A 120 4.51 -2.38 -6.48
N LEU A 121 3.66 -2.08 -7.46
CA LEU A 121 2.56 -2.96 -7.89
C LEU A 121 3.07 -4.28 -8.47
N ALA A 122 4.13 -4.23 -9.28
CA ALA A 122 4.77 -5.42 -9.82
C ALA A 122 5.37 -6.28 -8.69
N ARG A 123 6.07 -5.68 -7.72
CA ARG A 123 6.65 -6.39 -6.57
C ARG A 123 5.57 -7.03 -5.69
N SER A 124 4.42 -6.37 -5.51
CA SER A 124 3.27 -6.96 -4.83
C SER A 124 2.75 -8.22 -5.53
N SER A 125 2.61 -8.13 -6.85
CA SER A 125 2.12 -9.25 -7.68
C SER A 125 3.08 -10.44 -7.67
N GLU A 126 4.38 -10.19 -7.78
CA GLU A 126 5.43 -11.20 -7.71
C GLU A 126 5.42 -11.91 -6.35
N LEU A 127 5.46 -11.15 -5.24
CA LEU A 127 5.41 -11.69 -3.89
C LEU A 127 4.15 -12.55 -3.66
N ALA A 128 3.00 -12.09 -4.14
CA ALA A 128 1.75 -12.83 -4.01
C ALA A 128 1.75 -14.12 -4.86
N ALA A 129 2.32 -14.08 -6.08
CA ALA A 129 2.41 -15.25 -6.95
C ALA A 129 3.32 -16.33 -6.34
N ASP A 130 4.47 -15.93 -5.79
CA ASP A 130 5.46 -16.85 -5.24
C ASP A 130 4.98 -17.50 -3.92
N ASN A 131 4.34 -16.73 -3.04
CA ASN A 131 4.13 -17.15 -1.66
C ASN A 131 2.65 -17.35 -1.26
N LEU A 132 1.70 -16.69 -1.94
CA LEU A 132 0.29 -16.71 -1.55
C LEU A 132 -0.59 -17.54 -2.49
N GLY A 133 -0.18 -17.70 -3.74
CA GLY A 133 -0.88 -18.49 -4.75
C GLY A 133 -1.92 -17.71 -5.56
N LEU A 134 -2.45 -18.38 -6.58
CA LEU A 134 -3.26 -17.79 -7.64
C LEU A 134 -4.51 -17.03 -7.16
N GLU A 135 -5.20 -17.54 -6.15
CA GLU A 135 -6.44 -16.91 -5.65
C GLU A 135 -6.14 -15.56 -4.98
N SER A 136 -5.01 -15.45 -4.28
CA SER A 136 -4.56 -14.18 -3.69
C SER A 136 -4.19 -13.16 -4.77
N VAL A 137 -3.49 -13.60 -5.82
CA VAL A 137 -3.16 -12.74 -6.97
C VAL A 137 -4.43 -12.21 -7.66
N LYS A 138 -5.41 -13.09 -7.90
CA LYS A 138 -6.70 -12.69 -8.48
C LYS A 138 -7.44 -11.67 -7.61
N LEU A 139 -7.47 -11.91 -6.28
CA LEU A 139 -8.12 -11.01 -5.34
C LEU A 139 -7.46 -9.63 -5.34
N LEU A 140 -6.13 -9.58 -5.23
CA LEU A 140 -5.37 -8.32 -5.26
C LEU A 140 -5.60 -7.57 -6.57
N ALA A 141 -5.53 -8.25 -7.72
CA ALA A 141 -5.73 -7.66 -9.03
C ALA A 141 -7.15 -7.11 -9.21
N SER A 142 -8.19 -7.87 -8.81
CA SER A 142 -9.58 -7.41 -8.90
C SER A 142 -9.85 -6.22 -7.98
N THR A 143 -9.32 -6.24 -6.76
CA THR A 143 -9.46 -5.13 -5.81
C THR A 143 -8.78 -3.86 -6.35
N TYR A 144 -7.58 -3.99 -6.90
CA TYR A 144 -6.89 -2.84 -7.49
C TYR A 144 -7.64 -2.29 -8.71
N ALA A 145 -8.20 -3.16 -9.57
CA ALA A 145 -9.04 -2.72 -10.68
C ALA A 145 -10.26 -1.93 -10.20
N GLU A 146 -10.91 -2.36 -9.12
CA GLU A 146 -12.04 -1.62 -8.52
C GLU A 146 -11.61 -0.25 -7.98
N LEU A 147 -10.43 -0.14 -7.37
CA LEU A 147 -9.87 1.14 -6.92
C LEU A 147 -9.66 2.09 -8.11
N VAL A 148 -9.07 1.61 -9.21
CA VAL A 148 -8.84 2.40 -10.43
C VAL A 148 -10.18 2.88 -11.03
N VAL A 149 -11.20 2.02 -11.07
CA VAL A 149 -12.55 2.41 -11.51
C VAL A 149 -13.13 3.50 -10.61
N GLY A 150 -12.94 3.38 -9.28
CA GLY A 150 -13.35 4.40 -8.31
C GLY A 150 -12.67 5.74 -8.58
N GLN A 151 -11.35 5.75 -8.70
CA GLN A 151 -10.55 6.95 -8.98
C GLN A 151 -10.92 7.59 -10.32
N THR A 152 -11.14 6.78 -11.36
CA THR A 152 -11.59 7.28 -12.68
C THR A 152 -12.92 8.02 -12.57
N LYS A 153 -13.87 7.48 -11.80
CA LYS A 153 -15.16 8.13 -11.56
C LYS A 153 -15.01 9.42 -10.77
N GLU A 154 -14.13 9.45 -9.79
CA GLU A 154 -13.84 10.67 -9.03
C GLU A 154 -13.35 11.78 -9.96
N VAL A 155 -12.35 11.51 -10.78
CA VAL A 155 -11.83 12.48 -11.77
C VAL A 155 -12.93 12.91 -12.76
N GLN A 156 -13.73 11.95 -13.26
CA GLN A 156 -14.80 12.22 -14.23
C GLN A 156 -15.91 13.11 -13.65
N PHE A 157 -16.22 12.97 -12.37
CA PHE A 157 -17.35 13.65 -11.73
C PHE A 157 -16.95 14.75 -10.76
N SER A 158 -15.67 15.14 -10.69
CA SER A 158 -15.15 16.17 -9.77
C SER A 158 -15.93 17.48 -9.80
N TYR A 159 -16.54 17.83 -10.94
CA TYR A 159 -17.33 19.05 -11.12
C TYR A 159 -18.82 18.79 -11.35
N SER A 160 -19.30 17.56 -11.11
CA SER A 160 -20.69 17.18 -11.30
C SER A 160 -21.48 17.36 -10.01
N THR A 161 -22.66 17.99 -10.09
CA THR A 161 -23.61 18.08 -9.00
C THR A 161 -24.58 16.90 -8.96
N THR A 162 -24.42 15.91 -9.84
CA THR A 162 -25.22 14.68 -9.87
C THR A 162 -24.95 13.84 -8.63
N PRO A 163 -25.94 13.20 -8.00
CA PRO A 163 -25.71 12.35 -6.85
C PRO A 163 -24.70 11.24 -7.17
N VAL A 164 -23.65 11.15 -6.39
CA VAL A 164 -22.62 10.12 -6.53
C VAL A 164 -23.13 8.77 -6.02
N SER A 165 -22.84 7.72 -6.77
CA SER A 165 -23.10 6.35 -6.32
C SER A 165 -22.09 5.95 -5.23
N TYR A 166 -22.43 4.93 -4.43
CA TYR A 166 -21.56 4.37 -3.40
C TYR A 166 -20.15 4.00 -3.93
N THR A 167 -20.02 3.62 -5.19
CA THR A 167 -18.74 3.33 -5.85
C THR A 167 -17.85 4.55 -6.05
N HIS A 168 -18.41 5.75 -6.09
CA HIS A 168 -17.63 6.99 -6.13
C HIS A 168 -16.98 7.30 -4.78
N LEU A 169 -17.70 7.06 -3.68
CA LEU A 169 -17.19 7.28 -2.32
C LEU A 169 -16.06 6.28 -1.94
N ARG A 170 -16.00 5.13 -2.58
CA ARG A 170 -14.99 4.09 -2.31
C ARG A 170 -13.55 4.54 -2.57
N ALA A 171 -13.31 5.46 -3.48
CA ALA A 171 -11.99 5.99 -3.78
C ALA A 171 -11.43 6.86 -2.64
N HIS A 172 -12.28 7.50 -1.85
CA HIS A 172 -11.90 8.37 -0.73
C HIS A 172 -11.61 7.62 0.58
N GLU A 173 -11.96 6.35 0.68
CA GLU A 173 -11.81 5.56 1.92
C GLU A 173 -10.47 4.82 2.03
N THR A 174 -9.59 4.98 1.04
CA THR A 174 -8.25 4.37 1.03
C THR A 174 -7.17 5.35 1.42
#